data_2c667c24c71211fb1d9f938e30ed0d8b
#
_entry.id   2c667c24c71211fb1d9f938e30ed0d8b
#
_cell.length_a   1.000
_cell.length_b   1.000
_cell.length_c   1.000
_cell.angle_alpha   90.00
_cell.angle_beta   90.00
_cell.angle_gamma   90.00
#
_symmetry.space_group_name_H-M   'P 1'
#
loop_
_entity.id
_entity.type
_entity.pdbx_description
1 polymer ?
#
loop_
_entity_poly.entity_id
_entity_poly.type
_entity_poly.pdbx_seq_one_letter_code
_entity_poly.pdbx_strand_id
1 'polypeptide(L)'
;MRISHTTPDGQVKYEHDIPQFGLGVFLMSKEGECKSSVLAALEAGYTHIDTARAYNNEHEVGQAIKESGMDRNELFITTKLRRMHATGYEEVIEHCQKSLELLDTDFIDLYLVHAPPENPEPVSYTHLTLPTIQP
;
A
#
# COMPACT_ATOMS: atom_id res chain seq x y z
N MET A 1 -5.29 -11.55 9.75
CA MET A 1 -6.15 -10.54 10.43
C MET A 1 -7.15 -10.02 9.41
N ARG A 2 -8.42 -10.03 9.75
CA ARG A 2 -9.48 -9.56 8.84
C ARG A 2 -9.69 -8.07 9.03
N ILE A 3 -9.69 -7.32 7.94
CA ILE A 3 -10.07 -5.90 7.92
C ILE A 3 -11.42 -5.81 7.24
N SER A 4 -12.40 -5.21 7.92
CA SER A 4 -13.71 -4.89 7.35
C SER A 4 -13.94 -3.39 7.41
N HIS A 5 -14.50 -2.85 6.35
CA HIS A 5 -15.05 -1.50 6.33
C HIS A 5 -16.58 -1.59 6.30
N THR A 6 -17.20 -1.02 7.32
CA THR A 6 -18.66 -0.99 7.45
C THR A 6 -19.15 0.42 7.14
N THR A 7 -20.11 0.56 6.24
CA THR A 7 -20.76 1.82 5.96
C THR A 7 -21.64 2.27 7.13
N PRO A 8 -22.03 3.56 7.25
CA PRO A 8 -22.88 4.04 8.34
C PRO A 8 -24.22 3.34 8.49
N ASP A 9 -24.73 2.71 7.42
CA ASP A 9 -25.95 1.90 7.38
C ASP A 9 -25.72 0.43 7.78
N GLY A 10 -24.49 0.08 8.21
CA GLY A 10 -24.15 -1.25 8.70
C GLY A 10 -23.80 -2.27 7.61
N GLN A 11 -23.71 -1.85 6.34
CA GLN A 11 -23.28 -2.76 5.27
C GLN A 11 -21.74 -2.91 5.25
N VAL A 12 -21.26 -4.15 5.15
CA VAL A 12 -19.83 -4.43 4.95
C VAL A 12 -19.49 -4.13 3.49
N LYS A 13 -18.68 -3.10 3.28
CA LYS A 13 -18.27 -2.66 1.94
C LYS A 13 -17.05 -3.41 1.42
N TYR A 14 -16.16 -3.77 2.32
CA TYR A 14 -14.96 -4.58 2.03
C TYR A 14 -14.68 -5.52 3.16
N GLU A 15 -14.23 -6.70 2.81
CA GLU A 15 -13.70 -7.66 3.75
C GLU A 15 -12.41 -8.20 3.15
N HIS A 16 -11.25 -7.88 3.77
CA HIS A 16 -9.96 -8.37 3.35
C HIS A 16 -9.27 -9.07 4.50
N ASP A 17 -8.73 -10.24 4.22
CA ASP A 17 -7.83 -10.91 5.13
C ASP A 17 -6.39 -10.44 4.84
N ILE A 18 -5.75 -9.80 5.83
CA ILE A 18 -4.32 -9.50 5.72
C ILE A 18 -3.56 -10.81 5.89
N PRO A 19 -2.73 -11.22 4.91
CA PRO A 19 -1.88 -12.39 5.06
C PRO A 19 -1.00 -12.26 6.30
N GLN A 20 -0.85 -13.35 7.04
CA GLN A 20 -0.11 -13.36 8.30
C GLN A 20 1.39 -13.13 8.10
N PHE A 21 1.93 -13.53 6.95
CA PHE A 21 3.31 -13.32 6.56
C PHE A 21 3.40 -12.40 5.35
N GLY A 22 4.38 -11.52 5.35
CA GLY A 22 4.65 -10.61 4.24
C GLY A 22 6.14 -10.33 4.11
N LEU A 23 6.55 -9.92 2.92
CA LEU A 23 7.90 -9.43 2.66
C LEU A 23 7.91 -7.91 2.79
N GLY A 24 8.73 -7.37 3.73
CA GLY A 24 9.07 -5.96 3.80
C GLY A 24 10.32 -5.67 2.97
N VAL A 25 10.28 -4.62 2.14
CA VAL A 25 11.37 -4.27 1.21
C VAL A 25 12.17 -3.03 1.63
N PHE A 26 12.12 -2.68 2.90
CA PHE A 26 12.92 -1.58 3.45
C PHE A 26 14.42 -1.83 3.26
N LEU A 27 15.18 -0.78 2.91
CA LEU A 27 16.62 -0.81 2.63
C LEU A 27 17.06 -1.63 1.40
N MET A 28 16.16 -2.18 0.61
CA MET A 28 16.48 -2.78 -0.68
C MET A 28 16.66 -1.65 -1.71
N SER A 29 17.87 -1.06 -1.74
CA SER A 29 18.18 0.15 -2.51
C SER A 29 19.07 -0.08 -3.71
N LYS A 30 19.67 -1.25 -3.83
CA LYS A 30 20.45 -1.61 -5.03
C LYS A 30 19.51 -1.92 -6.18
N GLU A 31 19.86 -1.45 -7.37
CA GLU A 31 19.08 -1.71 -8.58
C GLU A 31 18.82 -3.21 -8.77
N GLY A 32 17.57 -3.59 -8.96
CA GLY A 32 17.13 -4.96 -9.15
C GLY A 32 17.04 -5.81 -7.88
N GLU A 33 17.54 -5.34 -6.73
CA GLU A 33 17.50 -6.09 -5.46
C GLU A 33 16.07 -6.29 -4.96
N CYS A 34 15.27 -5.21 -4.95
CA CYS A 34 13.90 -5.27 -4.53
C CYS A 34 13.09 -6.17 -5.46
N LYS A 35 13.21 -5.98 -6.76
CA LYS A 35 12.51 -6.80 -7.77
C LYS A 35 12.82 -8.29 -7.62
N SER A 36 14.10 -8.67 -7.52
CA SER A 36 14.49 -10.08 -7.39
C SER A 36 14.00 -10.69 -6.06
N SER A 37 14.04 -9.92 -4.98
CA SER A 37 13.56 -10.37 -3.67
C SER A 37 12.03 -10.58 -3.66
N VAL A 38 11.28 -9.67 -4.28
CA VAL A 38 9.82 -9.81 -4.41
C VAL A 38 9.47 -11.02 -5.26
N LEU A 39 10.14 -11.23 -6.41
CA LEU A 39 9.92 -12.41 -7.25
C LEU A 39 10.15 -13.71 -6.47
N ALA A 40 11.26 -13.80 -5.74
CA ALA A 40 11.58 -14.98 -4.94
C ALA A 40 10.53 -15.21 -3.81
N ALA A 41 10.03 -14.13 -3.19
CA ALA A 41 8.98 -14.24 -2.18
C ALA A 41 7.65 -14.74 -2.78
N LEU A 42 7.24 -14.21 -3.92
CA LEU A 42 6.03 -14.64 -4.63
C LEU A 42 6.14 -16.11 -5.04
N GLU A 43 7.30 -16.55 -5.57
CA GLU A 43 7.56 -17.94 -5.91
C GLU A 43 7.51 -18.85 -4.67
N ALA A 44 7.96 -18.36 -3.51
CA ALA A 44 7.89 -19.08 -2.23
C ALA A 44 6.47 -19.10 -1.61
N GLY A 45 5.48 -18.46 -2.26
CA GLY A 45 4.10 -18.44 -1.79
C GLY A 45 3.73 -17.27 -0.89
N TYR A 46 4.56 -16.24 -0.77
CA TYR A 46 4.17 -14.99 -0.11
C TYR A 46 3.17 -14.26 -0.99
N THR A 47 2.15 -13.71 -0.38
CA THR A 47 1.10 -12.93 -1.05
C THR A 47 0.99 -11.51 -0.53
N HIS A 48 1.76 -11.14 0.49
CA HIS A 48 1.80 -9.79 1.05
C HIS A 48 3.18 -9.16 0.86
N ILE A 49 3.21 -7.99 0.22
CA ILE A 49 4.39 -7.16 0.06
C ILE A 49 4.17 -5.82 0.75
N ASP A 50 5.10 -5.45 1.61
CA ASP A 50 5.10 -4.18 2.35
C ASP A 50 6.21 -3.28 1.83
N THR A 51 5.83 -2.19 1.18
CA THR A 51 6.71 -1.14 0.68
C THR A 51 6.33 0.23 1.24
N ALA A 52 6.96 1.28 0.79
CA ALA A 52 6.63 2.65 1.11
C ALA A 52 7.18 3.62 0.06
N ARG A 53 6.51 4.77 -0.10
CA ARG A 53 6.99 5.86 -0.94
C ARG A 53 8.42 6.31 -0.57
N ALA A 54 8.76 6.24 0.71
CA ALA A 54 10.07 6.61 1.23
C ALA A 54 11.19 5.65 0.83
N TYR A 55 10.88 4.42 0.45
CA TYR A 55 11.89 3.41 0.09
C TYR A 55 12.41 3.58 -1.34
N ASN A 56 11.71 4.37 -2.17
CA ASN A 56 12.04 4.62 -3.58
C ASN A 56 12.15 3.35 -4.43
N ASN A 57 11.44 2.29 -4.06
CA ASN A 57 11.46 0.99 -4.75
C ASN A 57 10.09 0.46 -5.15
N GLU A 58 9.03 1.27 -5.04
CA GLU A 58 7.66 0.87 -5.44
C GLU A 58 7.60 0.41 -6.91
N HIS A 59 8.38 1.04 -7.80
CA HIS A 59 8.45 0.66 -9.22
C HIS A 59 9.02 -0.75 -9.41
N GLU A 60 10.01 -1.17 -8.61
CA GLU A 60 10.56 -2.52 -8.64
C GLU A 60 9.56 -3.56 -8.12
N VAL A 61 8.78 -3.20 -7.10
CA VAL A 61 7.67 -4.04 -6.61
C VAL A 61 6.64 -4.25 -7.72
N GLY A 62 6.21 -3.18 -8.40
CA GLY A 62 5.28 -3.26 -9.53
C GLY A 62 5.82 -4.12 -10.67
N GLN A 63 7.09 -3.96 -11.04
CA GLN A 63 7.75 -4.77 -12.06
C GLN A 63 7.78 -6.25 -11.69
N ALA A 64 8.10 -6.58 -10.43
CA ALA A 64 8.12 -7.95 -9.94
C ALA A 64 6.75 -8.61 -9.99
N ILE A 65 5.70 -7.92 -9.57
CA ILE A 65 4.31 -8.41 -9.62
C ILE A 65 3.92 -8.71 -11.08
N LYS A 66 4.20 -7.79 -11.99
CA LYS A 66 3.91 -7.98 -13.42
C LYS A 66 4.67 -9.17 -14.02
N GLU A 67 5.95 -9.29 -13.71
CA GLU A 67 6.82 -10.37 -14.21
C GLU A 67 6.43 -11.73 -13.64
N SER A 68 5.91 -11.78 -12.40
CA SER A 68 5.47 -13.02 -11.77
C SER A 68 4.24 -13.66 -12.47
N GLY A 69 3.46 -12.86 -13.19
CA GLY A 69 2.21 -13.31 -13.82
C GLY A 69 1.08 -13.63 -12.84
N MET A 70 1.26 -13.34 -11.55
CA MET A 70 0.20 -13.53 -10.54
C MET A 70 -0.94 -12.53 -10.73
N ASP A 71 -2.16 -12.97 -10.46
CA ASP A 71 -3.31 -12.07 -10.43
C ASP A 71 -3.15 -11.08 -9.28
N ARG A 72 -3.27 -9.78 -9.57
CA ARG A 72 -3.20 -8.71 -8.57
C ARG A 72 -4.21 -8.91 -7.42
N ASN A 73 -5.35 -9.52 -7.70
CA ASN A 73 -6.38 -9.79 -6.69
C ASN A 73 -5.98 -10.90 -5.68
N GLU A 74 -4.95 -11.68 -5.97
CA GLU A 74 -4.40 -12.69 -5.05
C GLU A 74 -3.33 -12.10 -4.13
N LEU A 75 -2.93 -10.84 -4.37
CA LEU A 75 -1.89 -10.16 -3.62
C LEU A 75 -2.47 -9.11 -2.69
N PHE A 76 -1.80 -8.91 -1.56
CA PHE A 76 -2.04 -7.84 -0.62
C PHE A 76 -0.84 -6.89 -0.60
N ILE A 77 -1.04 -5.66 -1.07
CA ILE A 77 0.04 -4.67 -1.16
C ILE A 77 -0.19 -3.57 -0.14
N THR A 78 0.80 -3.40 0.73
CA THR A 78 0.87 -2.26 1.65
C THR A 78 1.90 -1.27 1.16
N THR A 79 1.52 -0.01 1.07
CA THR A 79 2.46 1.10 0.91
C THR A 79 2.11 2.25 1.83
N LYS A 80 2.96 3.28 1.88
CA LYS A 80 2.87 4.30 2.91
C LYS A 80 3.20 5.68 2.34
N LEU A 81 2.38 6.65 2.72
CA LEU A 81 2.61 8.06 2.51
C LEU A 81 3.73 8.55 3.42
N ARG A 82 4.67 9.35 2.88
CA ARG A 82 5.61 10.08 3.74
C ARG A 82 4.84 11.07 4.63
N ARG A 83 5.13 11.10 5.93
CA ARG A 83 4.42 11.93 6.91
C ARG A 83 4.38 13.42 6.53
N MET A 84 5.44 13.93 5.89
CA MET A 84 5.53 15.34 5.46
C MET A 84 4.49 15.72 4.40
N HIS A 85 3.88 14.73 3.75
CA HIS A 85 2.84 14.91 2.74
C HIS A 85 1.43 14.63 3.27
N ALA A 86 1.29 14.36 4.58
CA ALA A 86 0.00 14.17 5.23
C ALA A 86 -0.57 15.52 5.73
N THR A 87 -0.52 16.56 4.91
CA THR A 87 -0.87 17.94 5.29
C THR A 87 -2.29 18.33 4.87
N GLY A 88 -2.89 17.59 3.96
CA GLY A 88 -4.25 17.85 3.50
C GLY A 88 -4.75 16.79 2.53
N TYR A 89 -6.05 16.81 2.26
CA TYR A 89 -6.73 15.81 1.43
C TYR A 89 -6.14 15.72 0.01
N GLU A 90 -5.98 16.85 -0.66
CA GLU A 90 -5.47 16.94 -2.03
C GLU A 90 -4.08 16.33 -2.16
N GLU A 91 -3.18 16.66 -1.23
CA GLU A 91 -1.81 16.16 -1.22
C GLU A 91 -1.76 14.64 -0.98
N VAL A 92 -2.60 14.14 -0.06
CA VAL A 92 -2.70 12.69 0.19
C VAL A 92 -3.16 11.94 -1.05
N ILE A 93 -4.14 12.47 -1.78
CA ILE A 93 -4.64 11.87 -3.02
C ILE A 93 -3.58 11.88 -4.11
N GLU A 94 -2.88 13.00 -4.32
CA GLU A 94 -1.80 13.10 -5.31
C GLU A 94 -0.70 12.06 -5.07
N HIS A 95 -0.24 11.94 -3.82
CA HIS A 95 0.79 10.97 -3.46
C HIS A 95 0.31 9.52 -3.53
N CYS A 96 -0.97 9.26 -3.23
CA CYS A 96 -1.57 7.95 -3.41
C CYS A 96 -1.60 7.55 -4.90
N GLN A 97 -2.03 8.46 -5.76
CA GLN A 97 -2.02 8.26 -7.22
C GLN A 97 -0.61 7.98 -7.73
N LYS A 98 0.40 8.69 -7.21
CA LYS A 98 1.78 8.44 -7.58
C LYS A 98 2.28 7.05 -7.16
N SER A 99 1.88 6.56 -6.00
CA SER A 99 2.19 5.18 -5.58
C SER A 99 1.50 4.15 -6.48
N LEU A 100 0.24 4.38 -6.86
CA LEU A 100 -0.48 3.52 -7.83
C LEU A 100 0.24 3.44 -9.18
N GLU A 101 0.69 4.57 -9.71
CA GLU A 101 1.48 4.62 -10.95
C GLU A 101 2.78 3.81 -10.85
N LEU A 102 3.53 3.98 -9.76
CA LEU A 102 4.81 3.29 -9.56
C LEU A 102 4.61 1.78 -9.37
N LEU A 103 3.59 1.38 -8.65
CA LEU A 103 3.22 -0.02 -8.43
C LEU A 103 2.56 -0.66 -9.67
N ASP A 104 2.22 0.13 -10.69
CA ASP A 104 1.50 -0.28 -11.91
C ASP A 104 0.22 -1.07 -11.57
N THR A 105 -0.62 -0.50 -10.70
CA THR A 105 -1.85 -1.13 -10.19
C THR A 105 -2.97 -0.12 -10.01
N ASP A 106 -4.22 -0.58 -10.09
CA ASP A 106 -5.41 0.26 -9.93
C ASP A 106 -5.82 0.44 -8.47
N PHE A 107 -5.29 -0.36 -7.56
CA PHE A 107 -5.63 -0.30 -6.14
C PHE A 107 -4.46 -0.69 -5.23
N ILE A 108 -4.52 -0.20 -4.00
CA ILE A 108 -3.64 -0.55 -2.87
C ILE A 108 -4.52 -1.16 -1.78
N ASP A 109 -4.12 -2.30 -1.22
CA ASP A 109 -4.90 -2.98 -0.18
C ASP A 109 -4.84 -2.26 1.16
N LEU A 110 -3.68 -1.69 1.49
CA LEU A 110 -3.48 -0.91 2.71
C LEU A 110 -2.56 0.27 2.45
N TYR A 111 -3.09 1.49 2.64
CA TYR A 111 -2.34 2.73 2.52
C TYR A 111 -2.21 3.41 3.88
N LEU A 112 -0.99 3.55 4.37
CA LEU A 112 -0.70 4.07 5.71
C LEU A 112 -0.01 5.42 5.65
N VAL A 113 -0.17 6.24 6.68
CA VAL A 113 0.77 7.31 6.98
C VAL A 113 1.98 6.69 7.66
N HIS A 114 3.20 6.91 7.12
CA HIS A 114 4.42 6.20 7.51
C HIS A 114 4.84 6.44 8.96
N ALA A 115 4.55 7.63 9.48
CA ALA A 115 4.78 7.98 10.87
C ALA A 115 3.83 9.13 11.26
N PRO A 116 3.50 9.30 12.56
CA PRO A 116 2.69 10.43 12.99
C PRO A 116 3.41 11.75 12.69
N PRO A 117 2.67 12.85 12.45
CA PRO A 117 3.25 14.18 12.26
C PRO A 117 4.06 14.61 13.48
N GLU A 118 5.08 15.46 13.27
CA GLU A 118 5.98 15.90 14.37
C GLU A 118 5.26 16.73 15.43
N ASN A 119 4.26 17.50 15.03
CA ASN A 119 3.35 18.23 15.89
C ASN A 119 1.92 17.80 15.58
N PRO A 120 1.41 16.75 16.21
CA PRO A 120 0.01 16.41 16.06
C PRO A 120 -0.82 17.53 16.73
N GLU A 121 -1.25 18.51 15.94
CA GLU A 121 -2.43 19.28 16.34
C GLU A 121 -3.52 18.23 16.62
N PRO A 122 -4.31 18.38 17.69
CA PRO A 122 -5.40 17.46 17.96
C PRO A 122 -6.42 17.58 16.83
N VAL A 123 -6.16 16.85 15.75
CA VAL A 123 -7.12 16.76 14.64
C VAL A 123 -8.20 15.80 15.12
N SER A 124 -9.38 16.35 15.31
CA SER A 124 -10.59 15.55 15.48
C SER A 124 -10.83 14.77 14.19
N TYR A 125 -10.18 13.60 14.05
CA TYR A 125 -10.46 12.66 12.96
C TYR A 125 -11.79 11.97 13.23
N THR A 126 -12.86 12.58 12.80
CA THR A 126 -14.13 11.89 12.60
C THR A 126 -14.19 11.37 11.16
N HIS A 127 -13.52 10.29 10.84
CA HIS A 127 -13.54 9.55 9.57
C HIS A 127 -12.71 10.11 8.41
N LEU A 128 -11.51 9.55 8.21
CA LEU A 128 -10.89 9.44 6.89
C LEU A 128 -11.51 8.22 6.17
N THR A 129 -12.64 8.41 5.53
CA THR A 129 -13.03 7.54 4.43
C THR A 129 -12.22 7.99 3.23
N LEU A 130 -11.14 7.25 2.91
CA LEU A 130 -10.54 7.36 1.59
C LEU A 130 -11.63 7.01 0.58
N PRO A 131 -11.96 7.93 -0.36
CA PRO A 131 -12.85 7.55 -1.44
C PRO A 131 -12.20 6.39 -2.16
N THR A 132 -12.90 5.28 -2.24
CA THR A 132 -12.57 4.24 -3.21
C THR A 132 -12.60 4.90 -4.56
N ILE A 133 -11.45 5.04 -5.20
CA ILE A 133 -11.39 5.33 -6.61
C ILE A 133 -11.93 4.06 -7.26
N GLN A 134 -13.23 4.08 -7.55
CA GLN A 134 -13.82 3.07 -8.42
C GLN A 134 -13.44 3.43 -9.86
N PRO A 135 -13.03 2.44 -10.67
CA PRO A 135 -12.79 2.65 -12.10
C PRO A 135 -14.05 3.11 -12.83
#